data_53e830b7c0c87fe6b3d82e59aa6d6d8b
#
_entry.id   53e830b7c0c87fe6b3d82e59aa6d6d8b
#
_cell.length_a   1.000
_cell.length_b   1.000
_cell.length_c   1.000
_cell.angle_alpha   90.00
_cell.angle_beta   90.00
_cell.angle_gamma   90.00
#
_symmetry.space_group_name_H-M   'P 1'
#
loop_
_entity.id
_entity.type
_entity.pdbx_description
1 polymer ?
#
loop_
_entity_poly.entity_id
_entity_poly.type
_entity_poly.pdbx_seq_one_letter_code
_entity_poly.pdbx_strand_id
1 'polypeptide(L)'
;MADRILAAAASCVVDFGVDRVTLAEIARRAGVSRPTVYRRWPDTPSIVAALLTQRITGVMHEAPLLGEDRESLVRQIVSVANLLRRDELIMSVMHSHLAPIYITERLGESQQMLIGALADRLRVAQRTGSVRAGDPLQMATMVLLIAQSTIQSERIVRPILDADALATELAHSLNGYLS
;
A
#
# COMPACT_ATOMS: atom_id res chain seq x y z
N MET A 1 -15.60 -17.35 2.93
CA MET A 1 -16.28 -17.03 1.64
C MET A 1 -15.63 -15.80 0.98
N ALA A 2 -15.55 -14.65 1.68
CA ALA A 2 -14.92 -13.44 1.15
C ALA A 2 -13.47 -13.70 0.72
N ASP A 3 -12.67 -14.31 1.58
CA ASP A 3 -11.25 -14.59 1.31
C ASP A 3 -11.05 -15.46 0.07
N ARG A 4 -11.94 -16.43 -0.16
CA ARG A 4 -11.89 -17.25 -1.38
C ARG A 4 -12.16 -16.42 -2.65
N ILE A 5 -13.08 -15.46 -2.57
CA ILE A 5 -13.38 -14.57 -3.70
C ILE A 5 -12.21 -13.59 -3.92
N LEU A 6 -11.64 -13.03 -2.85
CA LEU A 6 -10.45 -12.16 -2.95
C LEU A 6 -9.23 -12.92 -3.47
N ALA A 7 -9.00 -14.17 -3.05
CA ALA A 7 -7.94 -15.00 -3.61
C ALA A 7 -8.13 -15.27 -5.12
N ALA A 8 -9.36 -15.52 -5.56
CA ALA A 8 -9.66 -15.64 -6.98
C ALA A 8 -9.46 -14.31 -7.74
N ALA A 9 -9.81 -13.17 -7.12
CA ALA A 9 -9.56 -11.86 -7.69
C ALA A 9 -8.06 -11.59 -7.85
N ALA A 10 -7.25 -11.91 -6.81
CA ALA A 10 -5.79 -11.80 -6.87
C ALA A 10 -5.21 -12.59 -8.05
N SER A 11 -5.61 -13.86 -8.18
CA SER A 11 -5.18 -14.72 -9.29
C SER A 11 -5.62 -14.15 -10.66
N CYS A 12 -6.82 -13.58 -10.77
CA CYS A 12 -7.25 -12.93 -12.02
C CYS A 12 -6.40 -11.69 -12.35
N VAL A 13 -6.06 -10.88 -11.35
CA VAL A 13 -5.22 -9.68 -11.53
C VAL A 13 -3.82 -10.06 -12.01
N VAL A 14 -3.23 -11.08 -11.40
CA VAL A 14 -1.87 -11.55 -11.78
C VAL A 14 -1.87 -12.14 -13.19
N ASP A 15 -2.87 -12.99 -13.51
CA ASP A 15 -2.89 -13.68 -14.80
C ASP A 15 -3.26 -12.78 -15.99
N PHE A 16 -4.17 -11.81 -15.80
CA PHE A 16 -4.76 -11.06 -16.91
C PHE A 16 -4.43 -9.55 -16.87
N GLY A 17 -3.88 -9.07 -15.77
CA GLY A 17 -3.78 -7.63 -15.47
C GLY A 17 -5.14 -7.08 -14.99
N VAL A 18 -5.09 -6.08 -14.11
CA VAL A 18 -6.29 -5.50 -13.46
C VAL A 18 -7.30 -4.94 -14.48
N ASP A 19 -6.84 -4.42 -15.61
CA ASP A 19 -7.68 -3.79 -16.64
C ASP A 19 -8.62 -4.80 -17.35
N ARG A 20 -8.31 -6.09 -17.30
CA ARG A 20 -9.08 -7.17 -17.93
C ARG A 20 -9.90 -8.00 -16.96
N VAL A 21 -9.80 -7.72 -15.67
CA VAL A 21 -10.52 -8.46 -14.65
C VAL A 21 -11.99 -8.11 -14.66
N THR A 22 -12.85 -9.12 -14.59
CA THR A 22 -14.30 -8.97 -14.47
C THR A 22 -14.85 -9.73 -13.26
N LEU A 23 -15.91 -9.20 -12.65
CA LEU A 23 -16.57 -9.88 -11.53
C LEU A 23 -17.11 -11.27 -11.94
N ALA A 24 -17.49 -11.44 -13.21
CA ALA A 24 -17.96 -12.72 -13.74
C ALA A 24 -16.85 -13.77 -13.75
N GLU A 25 -15.63 -13.41 -14.16
CA GLU A 25 -14.48 -14.30 -14.16
C GLU A 25 -14.03 -14.63 -12.74
N ILE A 26 -14.04 -13.63 -11.85
CA ILE A 26 -13.74 -13.84 -10.42
C ILE A 26 -14.76 -14.85 -9.82
N ALA A 27 -16.06 -14.69 -10.10
CA ALA A 27 -17.09 -15.61 -9.62
C ALA A 27 -16.86 -17.06 -10.12
N ARG A 28 -16.55 -17.20 -11.41
CA ARG A 28 -16.22 -18.48 -12.03
C ARG A 28 -15.02 -19.15 -11.35
N ARG A 29 -13.92 -18.40 -11.17
CA ARG A 29 -12.68 -18.89 -10.56
C ARG A 29 -12.85 -19.21 -9.08
N ALA A 30 -13.64 -18.42 -8.36
CA ALA A 30 -13.98 -18.65 -6.96
C ALA A 30 -14.97 -19.80 -6.73
N GLY A 31 -15.57 -20.36 -7.78
CA GLY A 31 -16.61 -21.38 -7.65
C GLY A 31 -17.86 -20.90 -6.91
N VAL A 32 -18.27 -19.65 -7.16
CA VAL A 32 -19.48 -19.04 -6.57
C VAL A 32 -20.38 -18.45 -7.64
N SER A 33 -21.66 -18.21 -7.29
CA SER A 33 -22.59 -17.55 -8.22
C SER A 33 -22.21 -16.06 -8.41
N ARG A 34 -22.47 -15.52 -9.61
CA ARG A 34 -22.30 -14.08 -9.89
C ARG A 34 -23.02 -13.19 -8.88
N PRO A 35 -24.32 -13.44 -8.55
CA PRO A 35 -25.00 -12.65 -7.52
C PRO A 35 -24.30 -12.62 -6.17
N THR A 36 -23.58 -13.68 -5.80
CA THR A 36 -22.81 -13.74 -4.54
C THR A 36 -21.68 -12.71 -4.53
N VAL A 37 -21.00 -12.52 -5.67
CA VAL A 37 -19.93 -11.52 -5.80
C VAL A 37 -20.53 -10.10 -5.87
N TYR A 38 -21.53 -9.89 -6.76
CA TYR A 38 -22.14 -8.56 -6.97
C TYR A 38 -22.81 -7.99 -5.72
N ARG A 39 -23.34 -8.84 -4.84
CA ARG A 39 -23.95 -8.38 -3.58
C ARG A 39 -22.92 -7.73 -2.65
N ARG A 40 -21.65 -8.15 -2.70
CA ARG A 40 -20.59 -7.67 -1.81
C ARG A 40 -19.71 -6.61 -2.48
N TRP A 41 -19.47 -6.77 -3.77
CA TRP A 41 -18.68 -5.83 -4.58
C TRP A 41 -19.47 -5.51 -5.85
N PRO A 42 -20.04 -4.29 -5.93
CA PRO A 42 -20.91 -3.92 -7.05
C PRO A 42 -20.17 -3.80 -8.38
N ASP A 43 -18.86 -3.55 -8.34
CA ASP A 43 -18.01 -3.34 -9.50
C ASP A 43 -16.58 -3.88 -9.28
N THR A 44 -15.80 -3.93 -10.37
CA THR A 44 -14.40 -4.37 -10.33
C THR A 44 -13.52 -3.44 -9.48
N PRO A 45 -13.63 -2.10 -9.54
CA PRO A 45 -12.89 -1.23 -8.63
C PRO A 45 -13.09 -1.56 -7.16
N SER A 46 -14.31 -1.85 -6.72
CA SER A 46 -14.60 -2.17 -5.31
C SER A 46 -13.88 -3.43 -4.83
N ILE A 47 -13.85 -4.50 -5.63
CA ILE A 47 -13.16 -5.74 -5.23
C ILE A 47 -11.64 -5.59 -5.31
N VAL A 48 -11.12 -4.81 -6.25
CA VAL A 48 -9.69 -4.52 -6.35
C VAL A 48 -9.24 -3.67 -5.16
N ALA A 49 -10.03 -2.68 -4.75
CA ALA A 49 -9.75 -1.88 -3.54
C ALA A 49 -9.71 -2.75 -2.28
N ALA A 50 -10.67 -3.66 -2.11
CA ALA A 50 -10.68 -4.60 -1.00
C ALA A 50 -9.47 -5.55 -1.02
N LEU A 51 -9.08 -6.01 -2.21
CA LEU A 51 -7.90 -6.85 -2.41
C LEU A 51 -6.60 -6.10 -2.05
N LEU A 52 -6.45 -4.86 -2.50
CA LEU A 52 -5.31 -4.02 -2.13
C LEU A 52 -5.24 -3.80 -0.62
N THR A 53 -6.38 -3.49 0.02
CA THR A 53 -6.44 -3.31 1.47
C THR A 53 -6.00 -4.57 2.21
N GLN A 54 -6.49 -5.74 1.80
CA GLN A 54 -6.08 -7.03 2.38
C GLN A 54 -4.58 -7.27 2.21
N ARG A 55 -4.04 -7.03 1.00
CA ARG A 55 -2.63 -7.28 0.69
C ARG A 55 -1.70 -6.33 1.44
N ILE A 56 -2.02 -5.04 1.47
CA ILE A 56 -1.25 -4.03 2.22
C ILE A 56 -1.26 -4.35 3.71
N THR A 57 -2.39 -4.74 4.28
CA THR A 57 -2.48 -5.16 5.68
C THR A 57 -1.56 -6.37 5.96
N GLY A 58 -1.55 -7.36 5.06
CA GLY A 58 -0.62 -8.50 5.15
C GLY A 58 0.84 -8.05 5.18
N VAL A 59 1.25 -7.19 4.26
CA VAL A 59 2.61 -6.66 4.19
C VAL A 59 2.99 -5.88 5.46
N MET A 60 2.07 -5.12 6.03
CA MET A 60 2.32 -4.42 7.30
C MET A 60 2.60 -5.39 8.46
N HIS A 61 1.94 -6.55 8.49
CA HIS A 61 2.20 -7.58 9.48
C HIS A 61 3.54 -8.31 9.25
N GLU A 62 4.01 -8.41 8.02
CA GLU A 62 5.31 -8.99 7.67
C GLU A 62 6.49 -8.07 8.07
N ALA A 63 6.27 -6.76 8.18
CA ALA A 63 7.28 -5.77 8.56
C ALA A 63 7.25 -5.47 10.06
N PRO A 64 8.11 -6.10 10.89
CA PRO A 64 8.05 -5.95 12.32
C PRO A 64 8.37 -4.53 12.77
N LEU A 65 7.69 -4.08 13.82
CA LEU A 65 8.04 -2.87 14.54
C LEU A 65 9.09 -3.20 15.60
N LEU A 66 10.25 -2.58 15.49
CA LEU A 66 11.40 -2.86 16.36
C LEU A 66 11.62 -1.80 17.46
N GLY A 67 10.77 -0.78 17.56
CA GLY A 67 10.89 0.29 18.57
C GLY A 67 9.87 1.40 18.33
N GLU A 68 9.86 2.39 19.24
CA GLU A 68 8.92 3.53 19.24
C GLU A 68 9.58 4.85 18.80
N ASP A 69 10.87 4.82 18.49
CA ASP A 69 11.64 5.98 18.04
C ASP A 69 11.52 6.21 16.51
N ARG A 70 11.99 7.39 16.08
CA ARG A 70 12.01 7.82 14.68
C ARG A 70 12.72 6.81 13.76
N GLU A 71 13.90 6.32 14.18
CA GLU A 71 14.70 5.44 13.34
C GLU A 71 14.01 4.09 13.13
N SER A 72 13.39 3.57 14.16
CA SER A 72 12.59 2.32 14.09
C SER A 72 11.37 2.49 13.19
N LEU A 73 10.70 3.63 13.27
CA LEU A 73 9.57 3.97 12.39
C LEU A 73 10.02 4.08 10.94
N VAL A 74 11.11 4.80 10.67
CA VAL A 74 11.64 4.94 9.31
C VAL A 74 12.07 3.59 8.73
N ARG A 75 12.79 2.77 9.51
CA ARG A 75 13.15 1.40 9.08
C ARG A 75 11.93 0.58 8.71
N GLN A 76 10.86 0.64 9.49
CA GLN A 76 9.63 -0.08 9.17
C GLN A 76 8.99 0.44 7.88
N ILE A 77 8.89 1.75 7.69
CA ILE A 77 8.30 2.34 6.48
C ILE A 77 9.10 1.90 5.24
N VAL A 78 10.42 1.94 5.30
CA VAL A 78 11.29 1.48 4.21
C VAL A 78 11.12 -0.02 3.95
N SER A 79 11.00 -0.85 4.99
CA SER A 79 10.72 -2.28 4.86
C SER A 79 9.39 -2.54 4.18
N VAL A 80 8.32 -1.88 4.62
CA VAL A 80 6.99 -1.96 3.97
C VAL A 80 7.07 -1.52 2.51
N ALA A 81 7.72 -0.39 2.21
CA ALA A 81 7.87 0.07 0.83
C ALA A 81 8.61 -0.95 -0.05
N ASN A 82 9.66 -1.59 0.48
CA ASN A 82 10.40 -2.62 -0.22
C ASN A 82 9.56 -3.88 -0.49
N LEU A 83 8.74 -4.31 0.49
CA LEU A 83 7.84 -5.45 0.33
C LEU A 83 6.75 -5.13 -0.72
N LEU A 84 6.15 -3.93 -0.67
CA LEU A 84 5.14 -3.50 -1.63
C LEU A 84 5.69 -3.45 -3.06
N ARG A 85 6.94 -2.99 -3.25
CA ARG A 85 7.61 -2.96 -4.57
C ARG A 85 7.87 -4.35 -5.16
N ARG A 86 7.99 -5.37 -4.32
CA ARG A 86 8.20 -6.76 -4.74
C ARG A 86 6.91 -7.54 -4.91
N ASP A 87 5.79 -6.96 -4.54
CA ASP A 87 4.50 -7.61 -4.63
C ASP A 87 3.91 -7.47 -6.05
N GLU A 88 3.82 -8.59 -6.76
CA GLU A 88 3.36 -8.63 -8.16
C GLU A 88 1.94 -8.09 -8.32
N LEU A 89 1.05 -8.38 -7.37
CA LEU A 89 -0.34 -7.93 -7.42
C LEU A 89 -0.41 -6.40 -7.26
N ILE A 90 0.26 -5.86 -6.25
CA ILE A 90 0.29 -4.41 -6.01
C ILE A 90 0.91 -3.71 -7.21
N MET A 91 2.04 -4.20 -7.71
CA MET A 91 2.71 -3.59 -8.86
C MET A 91 1.89 -3.71 -10.15
N SER A 92 1.12 -4.79 -10.34
CA SER A 92 0.19 -4.92 -11.47
C SER A 92 -0.89 -3.82 -11.44
N VAL A 93 -1.44 -3.52 -10.26
CA VAL A 93 -2.43 -2.42 -10.10
C VAL A 93 -1.76 -1.06 -10.28
N MET A 94 -0.58 -0.86 -9.68
CA MET A 94 0.16 0.42 -9.72
C MET A 94 0.59 0.83 -11.14
N HIS A 95 0.81 -0.14 -12.02
CA HIS A 95 1.20 0.09 -13.42
C HIS A 95 0.03 0.03 -14.42
N SER A 96 -1.19 -0.14 -13.94
CA SER A 96 -2.38 -0.20 -14.79
C SER A 96 -2.94 1.19 -15.10
N HIS A 97 -3.82 1.27 -16.10
CA HIS A 97 -4.58 2.47 -16.41
C HIS A 97 -5.56 2.86 -15.28
N LEU A 98 -5.90 1.93 -14.39
CA LEU A 98 -6.76 2.16 -13.24
C LEU A 98 -6.00 2.66 -11.99
N ALA A 99 -4.67 2.71 -12.03
CA ALA A 99 -3.86 3.18 -10.90
C ALA A 99 -4.31 4.54 -10.34
N PRO A 100 -4.65 5.57 -11.16
CA PRO A 100 -5.12 6.85 -10.64
C PRO A 100 -6.34 6.72 -9.72
N ILE A 101 -7.30 5.86 -10.04
CA ILE A 101 -8.52 5.64 -9.25
C ILE A 101 -8.18 5.17 -7.83
N TYR A 102 -7.15 4.32 -7.68
CA TYR A 102 -6.78 3.74 -6.39
C TYR A 102 -5.76 4.58 -5.61
N ILE A 103 -5.05 5.49 -6.29
CA ILE A 103 -3.85 6.13 -5.73
C ILE A 103 -3.99 7.64 -5.63
N THR A 104 -4.59 8.31 -6.62
CA THR A 104 -4.53 9.77 -6.75
C THR A 104 -5.88 10.48 -6.77
N GLU A 105 -6.96 9.83 -7.21
CA GLU A 105 -8.26 10.49 -7.36
C GLU A 105 -9.03 10.63 -6.04
N ARG A 106 -8.82 9.71 -5.10
CA ARG A 106 -9.45 9.77 -3.77
C ARG A 106 -8.61 9.01 -2.74
N LEU A 107 -8.73 9.43 -1.49
CA LEU A 107 -8.14 8.72 -0.36
C LEU A 107 -8.93 7.43 -0.10
N GLY A 108 -8.38 6.29 -0.54
CA GLY A 108 -8.99 4.97 -0.35
C GLY A 108 -8.87 4.44 1.08
N GLU A 109 -9.58 3.35 1.38
CA GLU A 109 -9.57 2.73 2.72
C GLU A 109 -8.17 2.30 3.17
N SER A 110 -7.37 1.71 2.27
CA SER A 110 -6.00 1.31 2.58
C SER A 110 -5.09 2.48 2.93
N GLN A 111 -5.24 3.61 2.23
CA GLN A 111 -4.48 4.83 2.52
C GLN A 111 -4.90 5.44 3.84
N GLN A 112 -6.21 5.51 4.13
CA GLN A 112 -6.73 6.00 5.41
C GLN A 112 -6.23 5.15 6.58
N MET A 113 -6.23 3.83 6.42
CA MET A 113 -5.68 2.87 7.40
C MET A 113 -4.19 3.12 7.65
N LEU A 114 -3.39 3.26 6.58
CA LEU A 114 -1.96 3.54 6.69
C LEU A 114 -1.68 4.86 7.39
N ILE A 115 -2.39 5.93 7.01
CA ILE A 115 -2.26 7.26 7.62
C ILE A 115 -2.61 7.19 9.10
N GLY A 116 -3.71 6.51 9.48
CA GLY A 116 -4.09 6.34 10.88
C GLY A 116 -3.02 5.62 11.69
N ALA A 117 -2.54 4.48 11.21
CA ALA A 117 -1.49 3.70 11.86
C ALA A 117 -0.18 4.49 12.00
N LEU A 118 0.23 5.24 10.97
CA LEU A 118 1.40 6.11 11.01
C LEU A 118 1.21 7.25 12.01
N ALA A 119 0.05 7.91 12.02
CA ALA A 119 -0.24 9.01 12.93
C ALA A 119 -0.16 8.57 14.40
N ASP A 120 -0.66 7.37 14.74
CA ASP A 120 -0.57 6.83 16.09
C ASP A 120 0.88 6.62 16.52
N ARG A 121 1.72 6.12 15.63
CA ARG A 121 3.16 5.95 15.87
C ARG A 121 3.92 7.26 16.00
N LEU A 122 3.60 8.24 15.15
CA LEU A 122 4.19 9.58 15.24
C LEU A 122 3.87 10.24 16.57
N ARG A 123 2.62 10.08 17.10
CA ARG A 123 2.27 10.57 18.43
C ARG A 123 3.14 9.96 19.53
N VAL A 124 3.42 8.66 19.43
CA VAL A 124 4.31 7.99 20.40
C VAL A 124 5.73 8.55 20.31
N ALA A 125 6.30 8.63 19.11
CA ALA A 125 7.66 9.12 18.87
C ALA A 125 7.84 10.61 19.22
N GLN A 126 6.78 11.41 19.08
CA GLN A 126 6.78 12.82 19.54
C GLN A 126 6.85 12.94 21.07
N ARG A 127 6.12 12.06 21.81
CA ARG A 127 6.19 12.06 23.28
C ARG A 127 7.58 11.74 23.82
N THR A 128 8.35 10.94 23.11
CA THR A 128 9.75 10.62 23.46
C THR A 128 10.75 11.65 22.92
N GLY A 129 10.29 12.66 22.19
CA GLY A 129 11.16 13.69 21.59
C GLY A 129 11.98 13.20 20.39
N SER A 130 11.74 11.98 19.89
CA SER A 130 12.50 11.45 18.75
C SER A 130 11.98 11.95 17.39
N VAL A 131 10.75 12.46 17.34
CA VAL A 131 10.12 13.10 16.17
C VAL A 131 9.76 14.55 16.52
N ARG A 132 9.98 15.47 15.58
CA ARG A 132 9.64 16.88 15.74
C ARG A 132 8.17 17.12 16.07
N ALA A 133 7.87 18.23 16.67
CA ALA A 133 6.50 18.68 16.92
C ALA A 133 5.76 18.95 15.58
N GLY A 134 4.45 18.68 15.56
CA GLY A 134 3.58 18.90 14.43
C GLY A 134 2.31 18.08 14.54
N ASP A 135 1.34 18.30 13.65
CA ASP A 135 0.13 17.50 13.57
C ASP A 135 0.45 16.08 13.05
N PRO A 136 0.23 15.03 13.84
CA PRO A 136 0.59 13.67 13.45
C PRO A 136 -0.13 13.17 12.20
N LEU A 137 -1.37 13.63 11.96
CA LEU A 137 -2.14 13.21 10.79
C LEU A 137 -1.59 13.83 9.50
N GLN A 138 -1.25 15.12 9.55
CA GLN A 138 -0.61 15.80 8.42
C GLN A 138 0.77 15.21 8.14
N MET A 139 1.56 14.95 9.17
CA MET A 139 2.88 14.33 9.04
C MET A 139 2.79 12.92 8.46
N ALA A 140 1.84 12.10 8.94
CA ALA A 140 1.59 10.76 8.42
C ALA A 140 1.18 10.79 6.95
N THR A 141 0.33 11.74 6.57
CA THR A 141 -0.07 11.94 5.16
C THR A 141 1.14 12.27 4.29
N MET A 142 2.01 13.17 4.74
CA MET A 142 3.22 13.52 3.98
C MET A 142 4.20 12.35 3.87
N VAL A 143 4.39 11.59 4.95
CA VAL A 143 5.20 10.36 4.96
C VAL A 143 4.65 9.35 3.94
N LEU A 144 3.32 9.16 3.91
CA LEU A 144 2.70 8.27 2.92
C LEU A 144 2.95 8.75 1.49
N LEU A 145 2.79 10.05 1.21
CA LEU A 145 3.03 10.61 -0.13
C LEU A 145 4.49 10.40 -0.58
N ILE A 146 5.47 10.63 0.29
CA ILE A 146 6.88 10.40 0.00
C ILE A 146 7.12 8.92 -0.33
N ALA A 147 6.65 8.00 0.53
CA ALA A 147 6.82 6.58 0.33
C ALA A 147 6.10 6.09 -0.95
N GLN A 148 4.87 6.53 -1.18
CA GLN A 148 4.08 6.18 -2.35
C GLN A 148 4.75 6.64 -3.65
N SER A 149 5.29 7.88 -3.68
CA SER A 149 6.01 8.40 -4.83
C SER A 149 7.23 7.54 -5.18
N THR A 150 8.01 7.10 -4.18
CA THR A 150 9.17 6.22 -4.41
C THR A 150 8.77 4.85 -4.96
N ILE A 151 7.64 4.29 -4.49
CA ILE A 151 7.11 3.01 -5.00
C ILE A 151 6.68 3.15 -6.47
N GLN A 152 5.92 4.20 -6.79
CA GLN A 152 5.42 4.44 -8.15
C GLN A 152 6.51 4.73 -9.16
N SER A 153 7.54 5.46 -8.75
CA SER A 153 8.59 5.97 -9.63
C SER A 153 9.78 5.01 -9.77
N GLU A 154 9.81 3.89 -9.06
CA GLU A 154 10.95 2.95 -9.06
C GLU A 154 11.45 2.62 -10.48
N ARG A 155 10.55 2.28 -11.40
CA ARG A 155 10.91 1.90 -12.77
C ARG A 155 11.57 3.04 -13.55
N ILE A 156 11.13 4.28 -13.29
CA ILE A 156 11.63 5.48 -13.98
C ILE A 156 13.02 5.84 -13.47
N VAL A 157 13.23 5.72 -12.15
CA VAL A 157 14.49 6.14 -11.51
C VAL A 157 15.55 5.04 -11.47
N ARG A 158 15.21 3.80 -11.77
CA ARG A 158 16.06 2.62 -11.68
C ARG A 158 17.44 2.74 -12.38
N PRO A 159 17.59 3.44 -13.53
CA PRO A 159 18.89 3.65 -14.12
C PRO A 159 19.85 4.52 -13.30
N ILE A 160 19.34 5.28 -12.32
CA ILE A 160 20.09 6.21 -11.47
C ILE A 160 20.12 5.71 -10.02
N LEU A 161 18.96 5.25 -9.54
CA LEU A 161 18.76 4.72 -8.18
C LEU A 161 18.29 3.28 -8.30
N ASP A 162 19.15 2.33 -8.01
CA ASP A 162 18.74 0.94 -7.85
C ASP A 162 17.86 0.75 -6.59
N ALA A 163 17.41 -0.47 -6.32
CA ALA A 163 16.49 -0.73 -5.23
C ALA A 163 17.06 -0.36 -3.84
N ASP A 164 18.37 -0.57 -3.64
CA ASP A 164 19.03 -0.32 -2.36
C ASP A 164 19.33 1.18 -2.19
N ALA A 165 19.78 1.85 -3.24
CA ALA A 165 19.97 3.30 -3.26
C ALA A 165 18.62 4.02 -3.02
N LEU A 166 17.55 3.59 -3.68
CA LEU A 166 16.22 4.18 -3.50
C LEU A 166 15.70 3.99 -2.06
N ALA A 167 15.95 2.83 -1.44
CA ALA A 167 15.61 2.57 -0.05
C ALA A 167 16.41 3.48 0.91
N THR A 168 17.69 3.70 0.62
CA THR A 168 18.58 4.57 1.39
C THR A 168 18.11 6.04 1.31
N GLU A 169 17.82 6.54 0.10
CA GLU A 169 17.34 7.90 -0.11
C GLU A 169 15.95 8.13 0.51
N LEU A 170 15.07 7.13 0.46
CA LEU A 170 13.80 7.18 1.18
C LEU A 170 14.02 7.32 2.69
N ALA A 171 14.94 6.54 3.26
CA ALA A 171 15.27 6.63 4.69
C ALA A 171 15.83 8.01 5.06
N HIS A 172 16.75 8.57 4.25
CA HIS A 172 17.29 9.91 4.44
C HIS A 172 16.20 10.98 4.40
N SER A 173 15.34 10.93 3.39
CA SER A 173 14.25 11.89 3.22
C SER A 173 13.27 11.86 4.40
N LEU A 174 12.88 10.67 4.86
CA LEU A 174 11.97 10.51 5.99
C LEU A 174 12.62 10.95 7.31
N ASN A 175 13.90 10.61 7.53
CA ASN A 175 14.62 11.07 8.73
C ASN A 175 14.74 12.58 8.76
N GLY A 176 15.08 13.22 7.63
CA GLY A 176 15.15 14.68 7.53
C GLY A 176 13.80 15.36 7.72
N TYR A 177 12.72 14.78 7.21
CA TYR A 177 11.37 15.32 7.38
C TYR A 177 10.87 15.22 8.83
N LEU A 178 11.25 14.17 9.53
CA LEU A 178 10.75 13.84 10.88
C LEU A 178 11.67 14.35 12.01
N SER A 179 12.86 14.87 11.68
CA SER A 179 13.81 15.42 12.67
C SER A 179 13.41 16.77 13.22
#